data_58e1ed04518ca4012375d3e11e1e1bfd
#
_entry.id   58e1ed04518ca4012375d3e11e1e1bfd
#
_cell.length_a   1.000
_cell.length_b   1.000
_cell.length_c   1.000
_cell.angle_alpha   90.00
_cell.angle_beta   90.00
_cell.angle_gamma   90.00
#
_symmetry.space_group_name_H-M   'P 1'
#
loop_
_entity.id
_entity.type
_entity.pdbx_description
1 polymer ?
#
loop_
_entity_poly.entity_id
_entity_poly.type
_entity_poly.pdbx_seq_one_letter_code
_entity_poly.pdbx_strand_id
1 'polypeptide(L)'
;MPGLIDMHVHLRDPGLTHKEDVFTGSKAAARGGVTTLVAMPNTKPVIDNPERLSYVKNKAMQCNLVNVLQAGAITQGMKGEELSDIEGMVRAGAPAISEDGKSVMNAQIYKEAMQIAARLNIPVLAHCEDIHMVNGGCMNEDTNSEKFGLPGICNAVEDTIVARDILIAKDTGCHL
;
A
#
# COMPACT_ATOMS: atom_id res chain seq x y z
N MET A 1 -15.04 -4.99 24.14
CA MET A 1 -14.29 -5.83 23.20
C MET A 1 -13.10 -5.03 22.69
N PRO A 2 -12.01 -5.64 22.23
CA PRO A 2 -10.92 -4.90 21.59
C PRO A 2 -11.43 -4.12 20.38
N GLY A 3 -10.80 -2.97 20.08
CA GLY A 3 -11.11 -2.23 18.85
C GLY A 3 -10.62 -2.96 17.61
N LEU A 4 -11.20 -2.66 16.47
CA LEU A 4 -10.79 -3.21 15.18
C LEU A 4 -9.46 -2.59 14.73
N ILE A 5 -8.69 -3.35 13.94
CA ILE A 5 -7.48 -2.89 13.28
C ILE A 5 -7.74 -2.96 11.77
N ASP A 6 -7.59 -1.83 11.08
CA ASP A 6 -7.68 -1.78 9.63
C ASP A 6 -6.27 -1.59 9.04
N MET A 7 -5.81 -2.61 8.34
CA MET A 7 -4.44 -2.64 7.81
C MET A 7 -4.30 -1.99 6.42
N HIS A 8 -5.39 -1.47 5.84
CA HIS A 8 -5.33 -0.89 4.50
C HIS A 8 -6.33 0.26 4.33
N VAL A 9 -5.87 1.48 4.55
CA VAL A 9 -6.69 2.69 4.36
C VAL A 9 -5.95 3.75 3.56
N HIS A 10 -6.70 4.68 2.98
CA HIS A 10 -6.17 5.80 2.23
C HIS A 10 -6.53 7.12 2.89
N LEU A 11 -5.60 7.71 3.64
CA LEU A 11 -5.78 9.02 4.25
C LEU A 11 -5.50 10.18 3.28
N ARG A 12 -4.92 9.90 2.10
CA ARG A 12 -4.69 10.87 1.02
C ARG A 12 -3.84 12.09 1.41
N ASP A 13 -3.25 12.09 2.57
CA ASP A 13 -2.44 13.15 3.15
C ASP A 13 -0.98 12.66 3.28
N PRO A 14 -0.04 13.34 2.66
CA PRO A 14 -0.06 14.68 2.04
C PRO A 14 -0.67 14.76 0.63
N GLY A 15 -1.09 15.97 0.27
CA GLY A 15 -1.27 16.44 -1.10
C GLY A 15 -2.58 16.12 -1.81
N LEU A 16 -3.40 15.22 -1.26
CA LEU A 16 -4.71 14.86 -1.81
C LEU A 16 -5.82 15.08 -0.79
N THR A 17 -5.63 16.03 0.10
CA THR A 17 -6.49 16.29 1.27
C THR A 17 -7.90 16.77 0.94
N HIS A 18 -8.16 17.11 -0.34
CA HIS A 18 -9.51 17.36 -0.84
C HIS A 18 -10.36 16.07 -0.93
N LYS A 19 -9.72 14.88 -0.89
CA LYS A 19 -10.40 13.57 -0.91
C LYS A 19 -10.59 13.02 0.50
N GLU A 20 -9.55 13.08 1.32
CA GLU A 20 -9.48 12.61 2.69
C GLU A 20 -8.23 13.21 3.35
N ASP A 21 -8.21 13.33 4.68
CA ASP A 21 -7.03 13.69 5.45
C ASP A 21 -6.89 12.86 6.73
N VAL A 22 -5.79 13.05 7.45
CA VAL A 22 -5.52 12.30 8.68
C VAL A 22 -6.62 12.53 9.73
N PHE A 23 -7.19 13.73 9.82
CA PHE A 23 -8.19 14.07 10.84
C PHE A 23 -9.56 13.48 10.50
N THR A 24 -10.00 13.61 9.24
CA THR A 24 -11.31 13.11 8.80
C THR A 24 -11.33 11.58 8.74
N GLY A 25 -10.27 10.96 8.23
CA GLY A 25 -10.11 9.51 8.22
C GLY A 25 -10.04 8.91 9.64
N SER A 26 -9.32 9.58 10.56
CA SER A 26 -9.28 9.15 11.97
C SER A 26 -10.65 9.23 12.65
N LYS A 27 -11.44 10.27 12.34
CA LYS A 27 -12.83 10.39 12.86
C LYS A 27 -13.73 9.29 12.32
N ALA A 28 -13.60 8.97 11.01
CA ALA A 28 -14.36 7.88 10.39
C ALA A 28 -13.99 6.53 11.03
N ALA A 29 -12.70 6.27 11.22
CA ALA A 29 -12.19 5.07 11.90
C ALA A 29 -12.76 4.94 13.32
N ALA A 30 -12.64 5.98 14.15
CA ALA A 30 -13.16 6.00 15.52
C ALA A 30 -14.66 5.71 15.55
N ARG A 31 -15.44 6.34 14.66
CA ARG A 31 -16.87 6.10 14.55
C ARG A 31 -17.22 4.67 14.13
N GLY A 32 -16.37 4.03 13.32
CA GLY A 32 -16.50 2.63 12.89
C GLY A 32 -16.01 1.61 13.92
N GLY A 33 -15.45 2.04 15.05
CA GLY A 33 -14.87 1.15 16.06
C GLY A 33 -13.46 0.66 15.72
N VAL A 34 -12.81 1.27 14.72
CA VAL A 34 -11.41 1.03 14.37
C VAL A 34 -10.52 1.88 15.29
N THR A 35 -9.61 1.25 16.00
CA THR A 35 -8.69 1.91 16.95
C THR A 35 -7.27 2.01 16.43
N THR A 36 -6.95 1.27 15.39
CA THR A 36 -5.65 1.32 14.73
C THR A 36 -5.82 1.15 13.22
N LEU A 37 -5.17 1.99 12.44
CA LEU A 37 -5.18 1.89 10.99
C LEU A 37 -3.77 2.02 10.41
N VAL A 38 -3.55 1.36 9.26
CA VAL A 38 -2.32 1.48 8.47
C VAL A 38 -2.65 2.21 7.17
N ALA A 39 -2.08 3.40 7.02
CA ALA A 39 -2.28 4.23 5.83
C ALA A 39 -1.32 3.84 4.71
N MET A 40 -1.84 3.75 3.48
CA MET A 40 -1.07 3.43 2.29
C MET A 40 -0.22 4.61 1.80
N PRO A 41 0.94 4.34 1.16
CA PRO A 41 1.93 5.37 0.83
C PRO A 41 1.63 6.18 -0.44
N ASN A 42 0.56 5.85 -1.19
CA ASN A 42 0.20 6.44 -2.48
C ASN A 42 -0.40 7.85 -2.38
N THR A 43 0.32 8.73 -1.73
CA THR A 43 0.03 10.15 -1.52
C THR A 43 0.79 11.05 -2.51
N LYS A 44 0.72 12.37 -2.36
CA LYS A 44 1.42 13.32 -3.23
C LYS A 44 2.05 14.46 -2.41
N PRO A 45 3.36 14.40 -2.13
CA PRO A 45 4.33 13.38 -2.57
C PRO A 45 4.07 12.00 -1.95
N VAL A 46 4.58 10.95 -2.61
CA VAL A 46 4.57 9.57 -2.11
C VAL A 46 5.37 9.46 -0.80
N ILE A 47 4.96 8.58 0.10
CA ILE A 47 5.71 8.32 1.33
C ILE A 47 6.83 7.31 1.05
N ASP A 48 7.95 7.79 0.56
CA ASP A 48 9.11 7.00 0.13
C ASP A 48 10.42 7.33 0.87
N ASN A 49 10.31 8.13 1.93
CA ASN A 49 11.44 8.48 2.79
C ASN A 49 10.99 8.81 4.23
N PRO A 50 11.92 8.82 5.22
CA PRO A 50 11.61 9.03 6.63
C PRO A 50 10.97 10.40 6.94
N GLU A 51 11.32 11.45 6.21
CA GLU A 51 10.80 12.79 6.43
C GLU A 51 9.30 12.85 6.14
N ARG A 52 8.88 12.32 4.99
CA ARG A 52 7.47 12.25 4.59
C ARG A 52 6.65 11.36 5.52
N LEU A 53 7.23 10.24 5.95
CA LEU A 53 6.60 9.39 6.95
C LEU A 53 6.38 10.13 8.28
N SER A 54 7.39 10.87 8.75
CA SER A 54 7.33 11.65 9.97
C SER A 54 6.26 12.76 9.90
N TYR A 55 6.03 13.34 8.74
CA TYR A 55 4.95 14.30 8.52
C TYR A 55 3.58 13.71 8.89
N VAL A 56 3.25 12.51 8.37
CA VAL A 56 1.98 11.85 8.67
C VAL A 56 1.87 11.50 10.16
N LYS A 57 2.95 10.97 10.75
CA LYS A 57 3.01 10.66 12.20
C LYS A 57 2.73 11.90 13.06
N ASN A 58 3.33 13.03 12.73
CA ASN A 58 3.13 14.27 13.48
C ASN A 58 1.67 14.75 13.39
N LYS A 59 1.03 14.66 12.23
CA LYS A 59 -0.40 14.96 12.09
C LYS A 59 -1.28 13.99 12.88
N ALA A 60 -0.96 12.71 12.85
CA ALA A 60 -1.68 11.69 13.62
C ALA A 60 -1.62 11.96 15.13
N MET A 61 -0.46 12.35 15.65
CA MET A 61 -0.30 12.74 17.06
C MET A 61 -1.16 13.96 17.42
N GLN A 62 -1.30 14.93 16.54
CA GLN A 62 -2.15 16.10 16.75
C GLN A 62 -3.64 15.71 16.77
N CYS A 63 -4.04 14.74 15.94
CA CYS A 63 -5.41 14.24 15.89
C CYS A 63 -5.80 13.46 17.16
N ASN A 64 -4.92 12.58 17.62
CA ASN A 64 -5.03 11.78 18.85
C ASN A 64 -6.38 11.07 19.06
N LEU A 65 -7.01 10.57 18.00
CA LEU A 65 -8.27 9.83 18.05
C LEU A 65 -8.08 8.32 17.97
N VAL A 66 -7.23 7.87 17.05
CA VAL A 66 -6.89 6.47 16.81
C VAL A 66 -5.40 6.36 16.52
N ASN A 67 -4.85 5.15 16.63
CA ASN A 67 -3.47 4.91 16.23
C ASN A 67 -3.38 4.93 14.70
N VAL A 68 -2.66 5.88 14.14
CA VAL A 68 -2.38 5.96 12.71
C VAL A 68 -0.94 5.52 12.47
N LEU A 69 -0.79 4.39 11.79
CA LEU A 69 0.48 3.88 11.31
C LEU A 69 0.59 4.17 9.81
N GLN A 70 1.79 4.45 9.33
CA GLN A 70 2.04 4.80 7.93
C GLN A 70 2.96 3.77 7.28
N ALA A 71 2.48 3.08 6.25
CA ALA A 71 3.33 2.23 5.41
C ALA A 71 4.24 3.08 4.52
N GLY A 72 5.45 2.60 4.25
CA GLY A 72 6.36 3.21 3.29
C GLY A 72 6.18 2.65 1.88
N ALA A 73 6.47 3.44 0.85
CA ALA A 73 6.51 2.96 -0.53
C ALA A 73 7.71 2.02 -0.74
N ILE A 74 7.55 1.02 -1.60
CA ILE A 74 8.64 0.10 -1.97
C ILE A 74 9.65 0.81 -2.83
N THR A 75 9.19 1.60 -3.83
CA THR A 75 10.07 2.28 -4.77
C THR A 75 9.95 3.80 -4.68
N GLN A 76 10.98 4.52 -5.09
CA GLN A 76 11.02 5.97 -5.11
C GLN A 76 9.92 6.52 -6.03
N GLY A 77 9.06 7.37 -5.46
CA GLY A 77 7.90 7.93 -6.18
C GLY A 77 6.92 6.88 -6.72
N MET A 78 7.02 5.61 -6.25
CA MET A 78 6.22 4.48 -6.76
C MET A 78 6.37 4.30 -8.27
N LYS A 79 7.60 4.37 -8.78
CA LYS A 79 7.92 4.23 -10.20
C LYS A 79 8.28 2.80 -10.61
N GLY A 80 8.59 1.93 -9.64
CA GLY A 80 9.02 0.56 -9.88
C GLY A 80 10.46 0.41 -10.39
N GLU A 81 11.29 1.48 -10.30
CA GLU A 81 12.63 1.56 -10.90
C GLU A 81 13.75 1.46 -9.87
N GLU A 82 13.62 2.14 -8.74
CA GLU A 82 14.61 2.20 -7.67
C GLU A 82 13.96 2.04 -6.32
N LEU A 83 14.61 1.32 -5.40
CA LEU A 83 14.13 1.16 -4.03
C LEU A 83 14.09 2.50 -3.30
N SER A 84 13.09 2.69 -2.47
CA SER A 84 13.00 3.79 -1.51
C SER A 84 13.95 3.58 -0.33
N ASP A 85 14.03 4.55 0.60
CA ASP A 85 14.75 4.38 1.87
C ASP A 85 13.92 3.54 2.87
N ILE A 86 13.74 2.25 2.54
CA ILE A 86 12.95 1.30 3.35
C ILE A 86 13.47 1.24 4.79
N GLU A 87 14.80 1.09 4.96
CA GLU A 87 15.40 0.98 6.30
C GLU A 87 15.21 2.26 7.12
N GLY A 88 15.37 3.42 6.49
CA GLY A 88 15.13 4.71 7.14
C GLY A 88 13.66 4.87 7.55
N MET A 89 12.73 4.49 6.70
CA MET A 89 11.30 4.54 7.01
C MET A 89 10.92 3.59 8.16
N VAL A 90 11.48 2.38 8.19
CA VAL A 90 11.26 1.44 9.30
C VAL A 90 11.82 1.98 10.61
N ARG A 91 13.03 2.53 10.60
CA ARG A 91 13.59 3.23 11.78
C ARG A 91 12.72 4.41 12.23
N ALA A 92 12.05 5.10 11.30
CA ALA A 92 11.09 6.17 11.61
C ALA A 92 9.73 5.64 12.07
N GLY A 93 9.49 4.32 12.01
CA GLY A 93 8.31 3.63 12.53
C GLY A 93 7.29 3.18 11.49
N ALA A 94 7.70 2.96 10.23
CA ALA A 94 6.85 2.26 9.26
C ALA A 94 6.64 0.80 9.69
N PRO A 95 5.40 0.32 9.82
CA PRO A 95 5.10 -1.06 10.21
C PRO A 95 5.18 -2.03 9.02
N ALA A 96 5.14 -1.53 7.81
CA ALA A 96 5.04 -2.29 6.56
C ALA A 96 5.52 -1.44 5.38
N ILE A 97 5.73 -2.09 4.25
CA ILE A 97 5.93 -1.43 2.96
C ILE A 97 4.88 -1.88 1.94
N SER A 98 4.56 -1.00 0.99
CA SER A 98 3.56 -1.26 -0.04
C SER A 98 3.83 -0.44 -1.31
N GLU A 99 3.40 -0.96 -2.44
CA GLU A 99 3.32 -0.19 -3.70
C GLU A 99 1.85 0.03 -4.11
N ASP A 100 0.96 0.18 -3.15
CA ASP A 100 -0.49 0.15 -3.32
C ASP A 100 -1.02 1.07 -4.44
N GLY A 101 -1.97 0.52 -5.20
CA GLY A 101 -2.48 1.07 -6.43
C GLY A 101 -1.59 0.80 -7.65
N LYS A 102 -0.49 0.07 -7.46
CA LYS A 102 0.43 -0.44 -8.48
C LYS A 102 1.11 -1.71 -8.01
N SER A 103 1.68 -2.46 -8.95
CA SER A 103 2.60 -3.53 -8.63
C SER A 103 4.02 -3.13 -9.06
N VAL A 104 5.04 -3.51 -8.30
CA VAL A 104 6.43 -3.43 -8.77
C VAL A 104 6.61 -4.49 -9.85
N MET A 105 6.61 -4.08 -11.12
CA MET A 105 6.67 -5.02 -12.25
C MET A 105 8.02 -5.72 -12.38
N ASN A 106 9.11 -5.06 -12.00
CA ASN A 106 10.43 -5.65 -11.97
C ASN A 106 10.56 -6.62 -10.78
N ALA A 107 10.50 -7.92 -11.05
CA ALA A 107 10.57 -8.97 -10.03
C ALA A 107 11.88 -8.95 -9.23
N GLN A 108 13.00 -8.50 -9.82
CA GLN A 108 14.28 -8.41 -9.11
C GLN A 108 14.24 -7.30 -8.04
N ILE A 109 13.73 -6.11 -8.38
CA ILE A 109 13.56 -5.00 -7.43
C ILE A 109 12.60 -5.42 -6.32
N TYR A 110 11.50 -6.09 -6.67
CA TYR A 110 10.53 -6.58 -5.69
C TYR A 110 11.13 -7.62 -4.75
N LYS A 111 11.94 -8.55 -5.27
CA LYS A 111 12.69 -9.53 -4.47
C LYS A 111 13.66 -8.85 -3.49
N GLU A 112 14.40 -7.86 -3.95
CA GLU A 112 15.32 -7.09 -3.10
C GLU A 112 14.56 -6.37 -1.97
N ALA A 113 13.41 -5.74 -2.28
CA ALA A 113 12.55 -5.13 -1.27
C ALA A 113 12.07 -6.16 -0.24
N MET A 114 11.63 -7.34 -0.68
CA MET A 114 11.21 -8.42 0.21
C MET A 114 12.36 -8.95 1.09
N GLN A 115 13.58 -9.05 0.56
CA GLN A 115 14.76 -9.42 1.38
C GLN A 115 15.03 -8.40 2.48
N ILE A 116 14.90 -7.11 2.17
CA ILE A 116 15.03 -6.04 3.17
C ILE A 116 13.91 -6.15 4.21
N ALA A 117 12.66 -6.32 3.77
CA ALA A 117 11.50 -6.46 4.64
C ALA A 117 11.62 -7.67 5.58
N ALA A 118 12.06 -8.83 5.05
CA ALA A 118 12.32 -10.04 5.86
C ALA A 118 13.39 -9.79 6.94
N ARG A 119 14.52 -9.15 6.57
CA ARG A 119 15.58 -8.80 7.52
C ARG A 119 15.11 -7.85 8.62
N LEU A 120 14.21 -6.93 8.28
CA LEU A 120 13.64 -5.96 9.22
C LEU A 120 12.40 -6.49 9.97
N ASN A 121 11.98 -7.71 9.66
CA ASN A 121 10.79 -8.36 10.23
C ASN A 121 9.51 -7.52 10.09
N ILE A 122 9.30 -6.95 8.90
CA ILE A 122 8.08 -6.25 8.52
C ILE A 122 7.39 -6.93 7.34
N PRO A 123 6.05 -6.87 7.22
CA PRO A 123 5.34 -7.41 6.07
C PRO A 123 5.41 -6.49 4.85
N VAL A 124 5.22 -7.10 3.68
CA VAL A 124 4.88 -6.40 2.43
C VAL A 124 3.37 -6.51 2.23
N LEU A 125 2.70 -5.37 2.03
CA LEU A 125 1.28 -5.27 1.72
C LEU A 125 1.16 -5.10 0.20
N ALA A 126 0.85 -6.19 -0.50
CA ALA A 126 0.82 -6.20 -1.96
C ALA A 126 -0.48 -5.64 -2.53
N HIS A 127 -0.36 -4.99 -3.68
CA HIS A 127 -1.44 -4.71 -4.63
C HIS A 127 -1.12 -5.52 -5.89
N CYS A 128 -1.97 -6.47 -6.23
CA CYS A 128 -1.69 -7.45 -7.26
C CYS A 128 -2.41 -7.09 -8.56
N GLU A 129 -1.70 -6.39 -9.44
CA GLU A 129 -2.23 -5.97 -10.74
C GLU A 129 -1.09 -5.92 -11.76
N ASP A 130 -1.17 -6.75 -12.81
CA ASP A 130 -0.27 -6.61 -13.96
C ASP A 130 -0.73 -5.46 -14.84
N ILE A 131 -0.06 -4.32 -14.71
CA ILE A 131 -0.43 -3.08 -15.42
C ILE A 131 -0.38 -3.19 -16.94
N HIS A 132 0.35 -4.17 -17.49
CA HIS A 132 0.45 -4.41 -18.92
C HIS A 132 -0.75 -5.21 -19.46
N MET A 133 -1.46 -5.91 -18.57
CA MET A 133 -2.61 -6.75 -18.92
C MET A 133 -3.97 -6.08 -18.65
N VAL A 134 -4.02 -4.95 -17.93
CA VAL A 134 -5.27 -4.23 -17.63
C VAL A 134 -5.97 -3.73 -18.89
N ASN A 135 -5.19 -3.36 -19.91
CA ASN A 135 -5.66 -3.00 -21.27
C ASN A 135 -6.84 -2.02 -21.29
N GLY A 136 -6.83 -1.02 -20.40
CA GLY A 136 -7.90 -0.02 -20.32
C GLY A 136 -9.21 -0.55 -19.76
N GLY A 137 -9.22 -1.73 -19.18
CA GLY A 137 -10.37 -2.32 -18.50
C GLY A 137 -10.82 -1.47 -17.30
N CYS A 138 -12.10 -1.47 -17.01
CA CYS A 138 -12.69 -0.68 -15.94
C CYS A 138 -13.53 -1.50 -14.94
N MET A 139 -13.72 -2.78 -15.21
CA MET A 139 -14.40 -3.74 -14.34
C MET A 139 -13.91 -5.15 -14.65
N ASN A 140 -14.29 -6.13 -13.81
CA ASN A 140 -13.96 -7.52 -14.09
C ASN A 140 -14.53 -7.99 -15.43
N GLU A 141 -13.76 -8.81 -16.16
CA GLU A 141 -14.20 -9.44 -17.40
C GLU A 141 -15.13 -10.60 -17.08
N ASP A 142 -16.45 -10.34 -17.21
CA ASP A 142 -17.50 -11.30 -16.95
C ASP A 142 -18.77 -10.96 -17.75
N THR A 143 -19.87 -11.68 -17.48
CA THR A 143 -21.17 -11.45 -18.10
C THR A 143 -21.70 -10.02 -17.91
N ASN A 144 -21.29 -9.30 -16.86
CA ASN A 144 -21.71 -7.91 -16.66
C ASN A 144 -20.92 -6.96 -17.56
N SER A 145 -19.61 -7.17 -17.72
CA SER A 145 -18.82 -6.36 -18.65
C SER A 145 -19.33 -6.50 -20.09
N GLU A 146 -19.67 -7.72 -20.50
CA GLU A 146 -20.30 -7.99 -21.79
C GLU A 146 -21.66 -7.31 -21.92
N LYS A 147 -22.54 -7.48 -20.91
CA LYS A 147 -23.90 -6.90 -20.89
C LYS A 147 -23.90 -5.37 -20.99
N PHE A 148 -22.93 -4.72 -20.34
CA PHE A 148 -22.83 -3.26 -20.34
C PHE A 148 -21.96 -2.71 -21.48
N GLY A 149 -21.32 -3.57 -22.26
CA GLY A 149 -20.40 -3.15 -23.31
C GLY A 149 -19.17 -2.38 -22.78
N LEU A 150 -18.72 -2.72 -21.57
CA LEU A 150 -17.59 -2.10 -20.91
C LEU A 150 -16.35 -2.98 -21.03
N PRO A 151 -15.14 -2.39 -21.18
CA PRO A 151 -13.90 -3.14 -21.27
C PRO A 151 -13.63 -3.88 -19.95
N GLY A 152 -13.47 -5.21 -20.05
CA GLY A 152 -13.18 -6.08 -18.91
C GLY A 152 -11.69 -6.14 -18.56
N ILE A 153 -11.39 -6.48 -17.32
CA ILE A 153 -10.07 -6.84 -16.81
C ILE A 153 -10.12 -8.34 -16.51
N CYS A 154 -9.30 -9.14 -17.20
CA CYS A 154 -9.29 -10.58 -16.98
C CYS A 154 -8.68 -10.95 -15.61
N ASN A 155 -9.11 -12.05 -15.02
CA ASN A 155 -8.63 -12.52 -13.71
C ASN A 155 -7.11 -12.72 -13.67
N ALA A 156 -6.50 -13.09 -14.80
CA ALA A 156 -5.06 -13.29 -14.89
C ALA A 156 -4.25 -12.03 -14.55
N VAL A 157 -4.83 -10.83 -14.64
CA VAL A 157 -4.18 -9.57 -14.23
C VAL A 157 -3.77 -9.62 -12.75
N GLU A 158 -4.64 -10.13 -11.89
CA GLU A 158 -4.37 -10.31 -10.46
C GLU A 158 -3.63 -11.61 -10.19
N ASP A 159 -4.11 -12.74 -10.72
CA ASP A 159 -3.62 -14.08 -10.42
C ASP A 159 -2.13 -14.25 -10.71
N THR A 160 -1.62 -13.69 -11.81
CA THR A 160 -0.21 -13.77 -12.17
C THR A 160 0.70 -13.04 -11.18
N ILE A 161 0.28 -11.88 -10.70
CA ILE A 161 1.04 -11.11 -9.71
C ILE A 161 0.96 -11.79 -8.34
N VAL A 162 -0.22 -12.28 -7.93
CA VAL A 162 -0.38 -13.06 -6.69
C VAL A 162 0.55 -14.26 -6.69
N ALA A 163 0.54 -15.06 -7.78
CA ALA A 163 1.39 -16.24 -7.90
C ALA A 163 2.89 -15.88 -7.84
N ARG A 164 3.31 -14.84 -8.57
CA ARG A 164 4.68 -14.34 -8.57
C ARG A 164 5.12 -13.92 -7.15
N ASP A 165 4.28 -13.13 -6.49
CA ASP A 165 4.61 -12.54 -5.19
C ASP A 165 4.71 -13.61 -4.09
N ILE A 166 3.83 -14.62 -4.12
CA ILE A 166 3.92 -15.79 -3.22
C ILE A 166 5.23 -16.55 -3.42
N LEU A 167 5.66 -16.77 -4.67
CA LEU A 167 6.91 -17.47 -4.95
C LEU A 167 8.12 -16.67 -4.45
N ILE A 168 8.13 -15.36 -4.65
CA ILE A 168 9.21 -14.48 -4.14
C ILE A 168 9.19 -14.43 -2.61
N ALA A 169 8.03 -14.34 -1.98
CA ALA A 169 7.90 -14.37 -0.53
C ALA A 169 8.44 -15.68 0.06
N LYS A 170 8.13 -16.82 -0.57
CA LYS A 170 8.66 -18.13 -0.18
C LYS A 170 10.19 -18.18 -0.28
N ASP A 171 10.77 -17.62 -1.34
CA ASP A 171 12.23 -17.61 -1.58
C ASP A 171 12.95 -16.68 -0.60
N THR A 172 12.36 -15.58 -0.21
CA THR A 172 12.96 -14.56 0.67
C THR A 172 12.65 -14.74 2.15
N GLY A 173 11.65 -15.54 2.49
CA GLY A 173 11.13 -15.68 3.85
C GLY A 173 10.36 -14.44 4.34
N CYS A 174 9.96 -13.55 3.45
CA CYS A 174 9.23 -12.34 3.78
C CYS A 174 7.75 -12.66 4.11
N HIS A 175 7.19 -11.94 5.07
CA HIS A 175 5.74 -11.91 5.29
C HIS A 175 5.07 -11.10 4.18
N LEU A 176 4.10 -11.74 3.52
CA LEU A 176 3.31 -11.15 2.44
C LEU A 176 1.83 -11.20 2.80
#